data_7cb2c2906bae5ea9113b9229ce2cb83f
#
_entry.id   7cb2c2906bae5ea9113b9229ce2cb83f
#
_cell.length_a   1.000
_cell.length_b   1.000
_cell.length_c   1.000
_cell.angle_alpha   90.00
_cell.angle_beta   90.00
_cell.angle_gamma   90.00
#
_symmetry.space_group_name_H-M   'P 1'
#
loop_
_entity.id
_entity.type
_entity.pdbx_description
1 polymer ?
#
loop_
_entity_poly.entity_id
_entity_poly.type
_entity_poly.pdbx_seq_one_letter_code
_entity_poly.pdbx_strand_id
1 'polypeptide(L)'
;MIAPSGEQIEIVAEDQQAMVVEVGGGLRSYSAGGRELVDGYGAHQMSSSGRGQALIPWPNRLQDGSYEFDGRRHQLPLNEPERRNAIHGLVRWSTWTAAERQPHRVVMEHMLYPQPGYPFLLRISIEYALSRSGLLVQTTATNLGTRTCPYGSGAHPYLTLGTATIDGLILQVPGRTVLRSDERGLPIRREAVEGAEYDFRQSKRIGSLKLDHAFTDLERDADGLARVELRDSDRETKVSLWVDQSYPYLMLFSGDPLPDVQRRSLAVEPMTCPPNAFRTGDALIRLEPGASFTGTWGIARGSAAS
;
A
#
# COMPACT_ATOMS: atom_id res chain seq x y z
N MET A 1 29.09 -3.34 -6.37
CA MET A 1 28.01 -4.24 -6.87
C MET A 1 26.74 -3.41 -6.91
N ILE A 2 25.96 -3.43 -7.98
CA ILE A 2 24.68 -2.73 -8.06
C ILE A 2 23.65 -3.56 -7.31
N ALA A 3 22.86 -2.94 -6.42
CA ALA A 3 21.79 -3.62 -5.69
C ALA A 3 20.67 -4.04 -6.67
N PRO A 4 20.00 -5.19 -6.48
CA PRO A 4 18.90 -5.61 -7.36
C PRO A 4 17.75 -4.61 -7.44
N SER A 5 17.48 -3.86 -6.37
CA SER A 5 16.47 -2.79 -6.32
C SER A 5 17.01 -1.41 -6.77
N GLY A 6 18.19 -1.38 -7.41
CA GLY A 6 18.83 -0.16 -7.91
C GLY A 6 19.41 0.71 -6.81
N GLU A 7 19.50 2.02 -7.06
CA GLU A 7 20.00 2.98 -6.10
C GLU A 7 19.21 2.92 -4.78
N GLN A 8 19.94 3.03 -3.67
CA GLN A 8 19.39 3.04 -2.31
C GLN A 8 19.46 4.48 -1.79
N ILE A 9 18.31 5.11 -1.62
CA ILE A 9 18.21 6.52 -1.25
C ILE A 9 17.76 6.59 0.20
N GLU A 10 18.68 7.00 1.05
CA GLU A 10 18.43 7.17 2.47
C GLU A 10 17.90 8.57 2.76
N ILE A 11 16.86 8.65 3.60
CA ILE A 11 16.42 9.89 4.23
C ILE A 11 16.42 9.71 5.74
N VAL A 12 16.84 10.76 6.47
CA VAL A 12 17.03 10.72 7.92
C VAL A 12 16.48 11.99 8.56
N ALA A 13 15.76 11.85 9.66
CA ALA A 13 15.35 12.97 10.51
C ALA A 13 15.31 12.55 11.98
N GLU A 14 16.07 13.24 12.83
CA GLU A 14 16.20 12.92 14.26
C GLU A 14 16.65 11.44 14.46
N ASP A 15 15.81 10.62 15.08
CA ASP A 15 16.06 9.20 15.34
C ASP A 15 15.35 8.28 14.32
N GLN A 16 14.95 8.83 13.18
CA GLN A 16 14.22 8.12 12.12
C GLN A 16 15.08 7.98 10.87
N GLN A 17 14.92 6.86 10.21
CA GLN A 17 15.61 6.52 8.97
C GLN A 17 14.67 5.76 8.04
N ALA A 18 14.58 6.17 6.78
CA ALA A 18 13.87 5.42 5.77
C ALA A 18 14.76 5.21 4.53
N MET A 19 14.58 4.07 3.88
CA MET A 19 15.28 3.72 2.65
C MET A 19 14.29 3.58 1.51
N VAL A 20 14.44 4.44 0.50
CA VAL A 20 13.67 4.41 -0.75
C VAL A 20 14.54 3.83 -1.86
N VAL A 21 13.97 3.07 -2.77
CA VAL A 21 14.72 2.38 -3.82
C VAL A 21 14.31 2.82 -5.21
N GLU A 22 15.27 2.79 -6.13
CA GLU A 22 15.09 3.18 -7.53
C GLU A 22 14.07 2.31 -8.25
N VAL A 23 14.16 0.98 -8.10
CA VAL A 23 13.22 0.07 -8.77
C VAL A 23 11.89 0.04 -8.03
N GLY A 24 10.85 0.47 -8.72
CA GLY A 24 9.50 0.60 -8.18
C GLY A 24 9.25 1.88 -7.39
N GLY A 25 10.28 2.73 -7.16
CA GLY A 25 10.15 3.94 -6.34
C GLY A 25 9.70 3.63 -4.91
N GLY A 26 9.96 2.41 -4.40
CA GLY A 26 9.31 1.85 -3.23
C GLY A 26 10.03 2.13 -1.90
N LEU A 27 9.32 1.97 -0.79
CA LEU A 27 9.84 2.07 0.57
C LEU A 27 10.44 0.73 1.01
N ARG A 28 11.77 0.58 0.96
CA ARG A 28 12.45 -0.64 1.36
C ARG A 28 12.44 -0.89 2.87
N SER A 29 12.66 0.15 3.65
CA SER A 29 12.66 0.06 5.12
C SER A 29 12.31 1.39 5.76
N TYR A 30 11.80 1.33 6.99
CA TYR A 30 11.59 2.49 7.85
C TYR A 30 11.78 2.09 9.30
N SER A 31 12.59 2.85 10.02
CA SER A 31 12.86 2.67 11.44
C SER A 31 12.75 4.00 12.20
N ALA A 32 12.42 3.91 13.48
CA ALA A 32 12.39 5.04 14.39
C ALA A 32 12.80 4.60 15.80
N GLY A 33 13.65 5.39 16.48
CA GLY A 33 14.16 5.06 17.80
C GLY A 33 14.94 3.73 17.85
N GLY A 34 15.66 3.42 16.77
CA GLY A 34 16.43 2.18 16.62
C GLY A 34 15.58 0.91 16.42
N ARG A 35 14.28 1.04 16.11
CA ARG A 35 13.36 -0.08 15.88
C ARG A 35 12.80 -0.02 14.47
N GLU A 36 12.78 -1.16 13.79
CA GLU A 36 12.09 -1.29 12.51
C GLU A 36 10.57 -1.20 12.71
N LEU A 37 9.91 -0.37 11.91
CA LEU A 37 8.45 -0.21 11.86
C LEU A 37 7.88 -0.78 10.57
N VAL A 38 8.71 -0.93 9.54
CA VAL A 38 8.40 -1.62 8.28
C VAL A 38 9.32 -2.82 8.13
N ASP A 39 8.72 -4.00 7.94
CA ASP A 39 9.43 -5.24 7.61
C ASP A 39 9.86 -5.20 6.14
N GLY A 40 11.07 -4.75 5.92
CA GLY A 40 11.69 -4.57 4.62
C GLY A 40 12.43 -5.81 4.11
N TYR A 41 13.45 -5.54 3.30
CA TYR A 41 14.35 -6.56 2.75
C TYR A 41 15.78 -6.03 2.67
N GLY A 42 16.76 -6.94 2.61
CA GLY A 42 18.17 -6.56 2.55
C GLY A 42 18.55 -5.82 1.27
N ALA A 43 19.60 -5.01 1.30
CA ALA A 43 20.09 -4.25 0.14
C ALA A 43 20.49 -5.13 -1.06
N HIS A 44 20.84 -6.40 -0.81
CA HIS A 44 21.20 -7.38 -1.84
C HIS A 44 20.02 -8.26 -2.29
N GLN A 45 18.82 -7.93 -1.86
CA GLN A 45 17.59 -8.63 -2.20
C GLN A 45 16.69 -7.74 -3.06
N MET A 46 15.81 -8.37 -3.82
CA MET A 46 14.71 -7.68 -4.49
C MET A 46 13.45 -7.79 -3.64
N SER A 47 12.56 -6.80 -3.76
CA SER A 47 11.24 -6.86 -3.14
C SER A 47 10.52 -8.15 -3.50
N SER A 48 9.97 -8.81 -2.52
CA SER A 48 9.09 -9.98 -2.68
C SER A 48 7.72 -9.68 -2.06
N SER A 49 6.68 -10.34 -2.54
CA SER A 49 5.32 -10.23 -1.98
C SER A 49 4.80 -8.79 -1.86
N GLY A 50 5.20 -7.92 -2.79
CA GLY A 50 4.77 -6.52 -2.81
C GLY A 50 5.45 -5.59 -1.81
N ARG A 51 6.38 -6.09 -0.97
CA ARG A 51 6.99 -5.30 0.13
C ARG A 51 7.45 -3.93 -0.28
N GLY A 52 6.81 -2.91 0.29
CA GLY A 52 7.14 -1.50 0.10
C GLY A 52 6.85 -0.95 -1.29
N GLN A 53 6.24 -1.73 -2.19
CA GLN A 53 6.00 -1.31 -3.57
C GLN A 53 4.79 -0.39 -3.71
N ALA A 54 4.86 0.52 -4.68
CA ALA A 54 3.73 1.32 -5.14
C ALA A 54 2.87 0.51 -6.11
N LEU A 55 1.55 0.55 -5.92
CA LEU A 55 0.56 -0.27 -6.63
C LEU A 55 -0.23 0.63 -7.59
N ILE A 56 0.35 0.95 -8.73
CA ILE A 56 -0.16 1.93 -9.71
C ILE A 56 -0.10 1.33 -11.12
N PRO A 57 -1.10 1.56 -11.99
CA PRO A 57 -2.29 2.42 -11.86
C PRO A 57 -3.53 1.71 -11.29
N TRP A 58 -3.39 0.55 -10.67
CA TRP A 58 -4.43 -0.09 -9.87
C TRP A 58 -3.80 -0.88 -8.71
N PRO A 59 -4.38 -0.82 -7.49
CA PRO A 59 -3.99 -1.70 -6.40
C PRO A 59 -4.70 -3.04 -6.54
N ASN A 60 -4.13 -4.08 -5.93
CA ASN A 60 -4.68 -5.42 -5.82
C ASN A 60 -5.03 -6.06 -7.19
N ARG A 61 -6.03 -6.95 -7.23
CA ARG A 61 -6.33 -7.85 -8.36
C ARG A 61 -7.27 -7.24 -9.39
N LEU A 62 -7.02 -7.58 -10.65
CA LEU A 62 -7.92 -7.35 -11.78
C LEU A 62 -8.21 -8.69 -12.46
N GLN A 63 -9.46 -9.10 -12.43
CA GLN A 63 -9.96 -10.35 -12.97
C GLN A 63 -9.59 -10.54 -14.45
N ASP A 64 -8.96 -11.66 -14.78
CA ASP A 64 -8.54 -12.04 -16.15
C ASP A 64 -7.62 -10.99 -16.82
N GLY A 65 -7.09 -10.00 -16.06
CA GLY A 65 -6.37 -8.85 -16.60
C GLY A 65 -7.18 -8.00 -17.59
N SER A 66 -8.50 -8.18 -17.64
CA SER A 66 -9.36 -7.58 -18.67
C SER A 66 -10.32 -6.55 -18.07
N TYR A 67 -10.41 -5.39 -18.70
CA TYR A 67 -11.34 -4.35 -18.32
C TYR A 67 -11.88 -3.60 -19.56
N GLU A 68 -13.00 -2.92 -19.39
CA GLU A 68 -13.56 -2.00 -20.39
C GLU A 68 -13.49 -0.58 -19.85
N PHE A 69 -13.03 0.35 -20.68
CA PHE A 69 -13.00 1.76 -20.33
C PHE A 69 -13.35 2.61 -21.56
N ASP A 70 -14.35 3.48 -21.43
CA ASP A 70 -14.90 4.32 -22.49
C ASP A 70 -15.21 3.52 -23.77
N GLY A 71 -15.93 2.36 -23.61
CA GLY A 71 -16.36 1.50 -24.69
C GLY A 71 -15.23 0.72 -25.39
N ARG A 72 -14.03 0.72 -24.83
CA ARG A 72 -12.88 -0.04 -25.34
C ARG A 72 -12.44 -1.11 -24.37
N ARG A 73 -12.27 -2.32 -24.88
CA ARG A 73 -11.73 -3.43 -24.12
C ARG A 73 -10.22 -3.38 -24.12
N HIS A 74 -9.64 -3.59 -22.94
CA HIS A 74 -8.20 -3.65 -22.69
C HIS A 74 -7.82 -4.98 -22.06
N GLN A 75 -6.63 -5.50 -22.41
CA GLN A 75 -6.08 -6.74 -21.88
C GLN A 75 -4.67 -6.50 -21.38
N LEU A 76 -4.49 -6.72 -20.09
CA LEU A 76 -3.20 -6.68 -19.39
C LEU A 76 -2.59 -8.08 -19.27
N PRO A 77 -1.27 -8.21 -19.19
CA PRO A 77 -0.62 -9.48 -18.85
C PRO A 77 -1.07 -10.00 -17.49
N LEU A 78 -1.24 -11.32 -17.38
CA LEU A 78 -1.50 -11.97 -16.11
C LEU A 78 -0.16 -12.19 -15.38
N ASN A 79 0.01 -11.56 -14.23
CA ASN A 79 1.20 -11.71 -13.38
C ASN A 79 0.89 -12.42 -12.04
N GLU A 80 -0.34 -12.92 -11.88
CA GLU A 80 -0.80 -13.91 -10.89
C GLU A 80 -1.54 -15.02 -11.67
N PRO A 81 -0.82 -15.82 -12.49
CA PRO A 81 -1.43 -16.75 -13.45
C PRO A 81 -2.23 -17.88 -12.79
N GLU A 82 -1.82 -18.34 -11.61
CA GLU A 82 -2.50 -19.38 -10.83
C GLU A 82 -3.92 -18.98 -10.42
N ARG A 83 -4.17 -17.68 -10.24
CA ARG A 83 -5.49 -17.10 -9.96
C ARG A 83 -6.09 -16.39 -11.17
N ARG A 84 -5.38 -16.41 -12.31
CA ARG A 84 -5.79 -15.74 -13.55
C ARG A 84 -6.07 -14.25 -13.38
N ASN A 85 -5.22 -13.56 -12.60
CA ASN A 85 -5.35 -12.12 -12.37
C ASN A 85 -4.14 -11.35 -12.91
N ALA A 86 -4.37 -10.08 -13.26
CA ALA A 86 -3.34 -9.05 -13.21
C ALA A 86 -3.38 -8.40 -11.83
N ILE A 87 -2.23 -8.20 -11.18
CA ILE A 87 -2.17 -7.71 -9.80
C ILE A 87 -1.16 -6.57 -9.65
N HIS A 88 -1.54 -5.54 -8.87
CA HIS A 88 -0.68 -4.47 -8.36
C HIS A 88 -0.04 -3.57 -9.42
N GLY A 89 -0.75 -3.28 -10.50
CA GLY A 89 -0.35 -2.27 -11.47
C GLY A 89 0.87 -2.61 -12.32
N LEU A 90 1.53 -1.58 -12.82
CA LEU A 90 2.55 -1.67 -13.88
C LEU A 90 3.91 -1.09 -13.48
N VAL A 91 4.02 -0.38 -12.34
CA VAL A 91 5.22 0.41 -12.02
C VAL A 91 6.18 -0.26 -11.03
N ARG A 92 5.80 -1.41 -10.47
CA ARG A 92 6.54 -2.09 -9.39
C ARG A 92 7.98 -2.49 -9.77
N TRP A 93 8.21 -2.73 -11.04
CA TRP A 93 9.49 -3.20 -11.59
C TRP A 93 10.15 -2.17 -12.51
N SER A 94 9.55 -0.98 -12.60
CA SER A 94 10.08 0.11 -13.42
C SER A 94 11.16 0.88 -12.68
N THR A 95 12.09 1.47 -13.42
CA THR A 95 13.07 2.43 -12.91
C THR A 95 12.38 3.76 -12.62
N TRP A 96 12.64 4.32 -11.45
CA TRP A 96 12.21 5.64 -11.04
C TRP A 96 13.41 6.55 -10.86
N THR A 97 13.23 7.84 -11.02
CA THR A 97 14.26 8.84 -10.84
C THR A 97 13.99 9.65 -9.58
N ALA A 98 15.00 9.84 -8.75
CA ALA A 98 14.91 10.77 -7.64
C ALA A 98 15.03 12.20 -8.16
N ALA A 99 13.90 12.85 -8.39
CA ALA A 99 13.82 14.21 -8.94
C ALA A 99 14.25 15.27 -7.92
N GLU A 100 13.97 15.05 -6.65
CA GLU A 100 14.40 15.93 -5.55
C GLU A 100 14.98 15.10 -4.42
N ARG A 101 16.05 15.60 -3.79
CA ARG A 101 16.71 14.97 -2.65
C ARG A 101 17.04 16.00 -1.58
N GLN A 102 16.63 15.74 -0.37
CA GLN A 102 16.99 16.47 0.83
C GLN A 102 17.32 15.45 1.94
N PRO A 103 18.02 15.80 3.00
CA PRO A 103 18.36 14.85 4.06
C PRO A 103 17.17 14.09 4.64
N HIS A 104 16.00 14.72 4.73
CA HIS A 104 14.78 14.16 5.33
C HIS A 104 13.65 13.92 4.32
N ARG A 105 13.90 14.13 3.01
CA ARG A 105 12.86 14.07 1.98
C ARG A 105 13.43 13.62 0.63
N VAL A 106 12.69 12.79 -0.08
CA VAL A 106 12.97 12.42 -1.47
C VAL A 106 11.67 12.42 -2.28
N VAL A 107 11.74 12.90 -3.52
CA VAL A 107 10.66 12.78 -4.51
C VAL A 107 11.12 11.84 -5.61
N MET A 108 10.43 10.72 -5.75
CA MET A 108 10.64 9.75 -6.82
C MET A 108 9.66 10.04 -7.95
N GLU A 109 10.13 10.07 -9.21
CA GLU A 109 9.29 10.27 -10.39
C GLU A 109 9.40 9.13 -11.38
N HIS A 110 8.28 8.83 -12.04
CA HIS A 110 8.19 7.85 -13.11
C HIS A 110 7.21 8.31 -14.20
N MET A 111 7.60 8.08 -15.46
CA MET A 111 6.72 8.25 -16.62
C MET A 111 6.16 6.89 -17.04
N LEU A 112 4.88 6.66 -16.77
CA LEU A 112 4.18 5.49 -17.28
C LEU A 112 3.71 5.79 -18.70
N TYR A 113 4.49 5.33 -19.67
CA TYR A 113 4.16 5.48 -21.08
C TYR A 113 3.05 4.51 -21.51
N PRO A 114 2.29 4.88 -22.58
CA PRO A 114 1.30 4.00 -23.17
C PRO A 114 1.89 2.63 -23.51
N GLN A 115 1.21 1.57 -23.10
CA GLN A 115 1.64 0.20 -23.36
C GLN A 115 0.42 -0.72 -23.61
N PRO A 116 0.62 -1.96 -24.13
CA PRO A 116 -0.47 -2.91 -24.31
C PRO A 116 -1.28 -3.09 -23.01
N GLY A 117 -2.59 -2.96 -23.13
CA GLY A 117 -3.53 -3.07 -21.99
C GLY A 117 -3.69 -1.78 -21.18
N TYR A 118 -2.78 -0.80 -21.29
CA TYR A 118 -2.92 0.51 -20.63
C TYR A 118 -2.38 1.64 -21.54
N PRO A 119 -3.13 2.06 -22.57
CA PRO A 119 -2.67 3.01 -23.58
C PRO A 119 -2.82 4.48 -23.13
N PHE A 120 -2.38 4.80 -21.92
CA PHE A 120 -2.48 6.12 -21.31
C PHE A 120 -1.11 6.59 -20.82
N LEU A 121 -0.90 7.91 -20.82
CA LEU A 121 0.35 8.55 -20.41
C LEU A 121 0.16 9.21 -19.04
N LEU A 122 0.85 8.72 -18.03
CA LEU A 122 0.84 9.31 -16.69
C LEU A 122 2.24 9.77 -16.28
N ARG A 123 2.34 10.95 -15.68
CA ARG A 123 3.47 11.29 -14.81
C ARG A 123 3.07 10.98 -13.37
N ILE A 124 3.92 10.25 -12.68
CA ILE A 124 3.68 9.80 -11.31
C ILE A 124 4.84 10.30 -10.47
N SER A 125 4.54 10.90 -9.32
CA SER A 125 5.54 11.22 -8.30
C SER A 125 5.12 10.64 -6.95
N ILE A 126 6.11 10.19 -6.17
CA ILE A 126 5.94 9.76 -4.79
C ILE A 126 6.94 10.52 -3.94
N GLU A 127 6.44 11.32 -3.03
CA GLU A 127 7.22 11.98 -2.01
C GLU A 127 7.26 11.13 -0.75
N TYR A 128 8.46 10.93 -0.23
CA TYR A 128 8.72 10.36 1.10
C TYR A 128 9.35 11.44 1.94
N ALA A 129 8.76 11.77 3.08
CA ALA A 129 9.25 12.81 3.97
C ALA A 129 9.19 12.36 5.44
N LEU A 130 10.29 12.56 6.16
CA LEU A 130 10.39 12.32 7.60
C LEU A 130 10.19 13.61 8.38
N SER A 131 9.42 13.54 9.45
CA SER A 131 9.20 14.62 10.40
C SER A 131 9.09 14.04 11.82
N ARG A 132 8.92 14.90 12.83
CA ARG A 132 8.67 14.42 14.22
C ARG A 132 7.44 13.53 14.34
N SER A 133 6.45 13.68 13.47
CA SER A 133 5.23 12.87 13.46
C SER A 133 5.39 11.50 12.80
N GLY A 134 6.52 11.24 12.14
CA GLY A 134 6.79 9.98 11.44
C GLY A 134 7.06 10.18 9.96
N LEU A 135 6.85 9.11 9.18
CA LEU A 135 6.98 9.06 7.73
C LEU A 135 5.65 9.49 7.08
N LEU A 136 5.74 10.44 6.18
CA LEU A 136 4.68 10.84 5.26
C LEU A 136 5.01 10.32 3.86
N VAL A 137 4.00 9.78 3.17
CA VAL A 137 4.11 9.36 1.76
C VAL A 137 2.96 9.99 0.99
N GLN A 138 3.30 10.82 0.00
CA GLN A 138 2.32 11.46 -0.87
C GLN A 138 2.52 10.99 -2.32
N THR A 139 1.46 10.47 -2.91
CA THR A 139 1.45 10.03 -4.31
C THR A 139 0.65 11.02 -5.15
N THR A 140 1.26 11.52 -6.22
CA THR A 140 0.58 12.35 -7.23
C THR A 140 0.68 11.68 -8.59
N ALA A 141 -0.44 11.59 -9.31
CA ALA A 141 -0.48 11.11 -10.68
C ALA A 141 -1.18 12.13 -11.57
N THR A 142 -0.54 12.53 -12.67
CA THR A 142 -1.06 13.50 -13.64
C THR A 142 -1.26 12.82 -14.98
N ASN A 143 -2.46 12.94 -15.56
CA ASN A 143 -2.72 12.48 -16.92
C ASN A 143 -2.13 13.48 -17.94
N LEU A 144 -1.05 13.10 -18.57
CA LEU A 144 -0.41 13.88 -19.64
C LEU A 144 -0.88 13.48 -21.05
N GLY A 145 -1.81 12.53 -21.14
CA GLY A 145 -2.40 12.10 -22.39
C GLY A 145 -3.51 13.05 -22.87
N THR A 146 -4.11 12.69 -24.00
CA THR A 146 -5.19 13.44 -24.65
C THR A 146 -6.58 12.86 -24.40
N ARG A 147 -6.68 11.81 -23.60
CA ARG A 147 -7.94 11.11 -23.25
C ARG A 147 -8.00 10.90 -21.76
N THR A 148 -9.21 10.88 -21.22
CA THR A 148 -9.47 10.41 -19.85
C THR A 148 -8.85 9.03 -19.65
N CYS A 149 -8.24 8.78 -18.48
CA CYS A 149 -7.67 7.48 -18.13
C CYS A 149 -8.23 6.94 -16.80
N PRO A 150 -8.38 5.60 -16.70
CA PRO A 150 -8.71 4.97 -15.43
C PRO A 150 -7.48 4.97 -14.54
N TYR A 151 -7.67 5.26 -13.25
CA TYR A 151 -6.59 5.32 -12.28
C TYR A 151 -7.01 4.76 -10.93
N GLY A 152 -6.11 4.11 -10.28
CA GLY A 152 -6.15 3.74 -8.88
C GLY A 152 -4.74 3.67 -8.32
N SER A 153 -4.60 3.87 -7.02
CA SER A 153 -3.31 3.88 -6.34
C SER A 153 -3.37 3.10 -5.04
N GLY A 154 -2.27 2.48 -4.69
CA GLY A 154 -2.06 1.84 -3.39
C GLY A 154 -0.59 1.74 -3.06
N ALA A 155 -0.31 1.28 -1.84
CA ALA A 155 1.03 0.98 -1.36
C ALA A 155 0.99 -0.29 -0.52
N HIS A 156 2.13 -0.99 -0.39
CA HIS A 156 2.19 -2.30 0.26
C HIS A 156 3.20 -2.35 1.43
N PRO A 157 3.11 -1.43 2.41
CA PRO A 157 3.96 -1.51 3.60
C PRO A 157 3.56 -2.71 4.48
N TYR A 158 4.56 -3.39 5.02
CA TYR A 158 4.39 -4.43 6.04
C TYR A 158 4.81 -3.88 7.39
N LEU A 159 3.86 -3.69 8.30
CA LEU A 159 4.15 -3.18 9.64
C LEU A 159 4.72 -4.28 10.52
N THR A 160 5.72 -3.91 11.33
CA THR A 160 6.36 -4.81 12.28
C THR A 160 6.67 -4.10 13.60
N LEU A 161 6.75 -4.88 14.68
CA LEU A 161 7.27 -4.47 15.99
C LEU A 161 8.45 -5.36 16.42
N GLY A 162 9.05 -6.08 15.46
CA GLY A 162 10.21 -6.96 15.70
C GLY A 162 9.85 -8.22 16.48
N THR A 163 8.60 -8.64 16.48
CA THR A 163 8.16 -9.92 17.06
C THR A 163 8.38 -11.06 16.06
N ALA A 164 8.50 -12.30 16.53
CA ALA A 164 8.65 -13.46 15.67
C ALA A 164 7.44 -13.65 14.75
N THR A 165 6.23 -13.44 15.29
CA THR A 165 4.95 -13.43 14.54
C THR A 165 4.05 -12.32 15.04
N ILE A 166 3.04 -11.97 14.25
CA ILE A 166 2.01 -10.99 14.60
C ILE A 166 0.92 -11.57 15.53
N ASP A 167 0.93 -12.85 15.84
CA ASP A 167 -0.15 -13.54 16.56
C ASP A 167 -0.41 -12.96 17.93
N GLY A 168 0.66 -12.55 18.63
CA GLY A 168 0.59 -11.93 19.95
C GLY A 168 0.16 -10.47 19.93
N LEU A 169 0.24 -9.81 18.77
CA LEU A 169 0.00 -8.40 18.66
C LEU A 169 -1.49 -8.04 18.73
N ILE A 170 -1.75 -6.84 19.21
CA ILE A 170 -3.09 -6.24 19.28
C ILE A 170 -3.28 -5.34 18.07
N LEU A 171 -4.35 -5.55 17.35
CA LEU A 171 -4.72 -4.82 16.14
C LEU A 171 -5.98 -4.00 16.37
N GLN A 172 -6.00 -2.77 15.84
CA GLN A 172 -7.18 -1.95 15.66
C GLN A 172 -7.29 -1.49 14.22
N VAL A 173 -8.49 -1.62 13.62
CA VAL A 173 -8.78 -1.23 12.24
C VAL A 173 -10.07 -0.41 12.22
N PRO A 174 -10.07 0.79 11.59
CA PRO A 174 -11.22 1.68 11.62
C PRO A 174 -12.34 1.29 10.64
N GLY A 175 -12.20 0.18 9.90
CA GLY A 175 -13.15 -0.23 8.86
C GLY A 175 -14.43 -0.81 9.45
N ARG A 176 -15.59 -0.32 8.99
CA ARG A 176 -16.92 -0.82 9.36
C ARG A 176 -17.42 -1.93 8.45
N THR A 177 -16.87 -2.01 7.25
CA THR A 177 -17.27 -2.96 6.21
C THR A 177 -16.04 -3.73 5.71
N VAL A 178 -16.19 -5.04 5.54
CA VAL A 178 -15.20 -5.91 4.93
C VAL A 178 -15.69 -6.38 3.56
N LEU A 179 -14.78 -6.43 2.59
CA LEU A 179 -15.04 -7.04 1.29
C LEU A 179 -14.70 -8.52 1.36
N ARG A 180 -15.71 -9.37 1.23
CA ARG A 180 -15.52 -10.83 1.15
C ARG A 180 -15.11 -11.19 -0.26
N SER A 181 -14.10 -12.03 -0.37
CA SER A 181 -13.53 -12.45 -1.66
C SER A 181 -13.79 -13.92 -1.93
N ASP A 182 -13.82 -14.27 -3.21
CA ASP A 182 -13.76 -15.65 -3.67
C ASP A 182 -12.34 -16.25 -3.56
N GLU A 183 -12.16 -17.49 -4.01
CA GLU A 183 -10.86 -18.20 -4.03
C GLU A 183 -9.81 -17.55 -4.95
N ARG A 184 -10.23 -16.71 -5.89
CA ARG A 184 -9.35 -15.89 -6.73
C ARG A 184 -8.93 -14.59 -6.05
N GLY A 185 -9.46 -14.27 -4.86
CA GLY A 185 -9.25 -13.01 -4.15
C GLY A 185 -10.02 -11.83 -4.75
N LEU A 186 -11.12 -12.10 -5.48
CA LEU A 186 -11.97 -11.09 -6.08
C LEU A 186 -13.19 -10.80 -5.21
N PRO A 187 -13.55 -9.54 -4.96
CA PRO A 187 -14.68 -9.19 -4.12
C PRO A 187 -16.01 -9.76 -4.67
N ILE A 188 -16.78 -10.41 -3.80
CA ILE A 188 -18.09 -10.97 -4.13
C ILE A 188 -19.24 -10.31 -3.37
N ARG A 189 -18.95 -9.72 -2.19
CA ARG A 189 -19.95 -9.02 -1.38
C ARG A 189 -19.30 -8.11 -0.35
N ARG A 190 -20.06 -7.16 0.15
CA ARG A 190 -19.73 -6.30 1.28
C ARG A 190 -20.48 -6.78 2.52
N GLU A 191 -19.80 -6.86 3.66
CA GLU A 191 -20.39 -7.28 4.95
C GLU A 191 -19.99 -6.28 6.04
N ALA A 192 -20.93 -5.96 6.93
CA ALA A 192 -20.60 -5.24 8.16
C ALA A 192 -19.67 -6.10 9.02
N VAL A 193 -18.67 -5.49 9.64
CA VAL A 193 -17.73 -6.20 10.52
C VAL A 193 -18.32 -6.47 11.90
N GLU A 194 -19.41 -5.80 12.29
CA GLU A 194 -20.01 -5.86 13.61
C GLU A 194 -20.33 -7.30 14.04
N GLY A 195 -19.76 -7.72 15.17
CA GLY A 195 -19.94 -9.07 15.73
C GLY A 195 -19.20 -10.17 14.97
N ALA A 196 -18.48 -9.85 13.89
CA ALA A 196 -17.69 -10.82 13.13
C ALA A 196 -16.28 -10.98 13.71
N GLU A 197 -15.61 -12.07 13.33
CA GLU A 197 -14.21 -12.30 13.70
C GLU A 197 -13.26 -11.20 13.17
N TYR A 198 -13.64 -10.50 12.10
CA TYR A 198 -12.91 -9.38 11.50
C TYR A 198 -13.23 -8.01 12.13
N ASP A 199 -14.06 -7.95 13.18
CA ASP A 199 -14.33 -6.69 13.86
C ASP A 199 -13.14 -6.27 14.74
N PHE A 200 -12.29 -5.43 14.20
CA PHE A 200 -11.14 -4.82 14.87
C PHE A 200 -11.36 -3.34 15.22
N ARG A 201 -12.59 -2.83 15.16
CA ARG A 201 -12.91 -1.47 15.60
C ARG A 201 -12.58 -1.28 17.07
N GLN A 202 -12.80 -2.31 17.87
CA GLN A 202 -12.23 -2.45 19.22
C GLN A 202 -10.92 -3.23 19.12
N SER A 203 -9.85 -2.70 19.74
CA SER A 203 -8.53 -3.33 19.76
C SER A 203 -8.63 -4.76 20.30
N LYS A 204 -8.13 -5.72 19.53
CA LYS A 204 -8.04 -7.13 19.97
C LYS A 204 -6.82 -7.83 19.40
N ARG A 205 -6.45 -8.94 20.04
CA ARG A 205 -5.34 -9.79 19.61
C ARG A 205 -5.63 -10.39 18.22
N ILE A 206 -4.63 -10.42 17.35
CA ILE A 206 -4.74 -11.04 16.02
C ILE A 206 -4.97 -12.55 16.15
N GLY A 207 -4.21 -13.22 17.05
CA GLY A 207 -4.27 -14.67 17.21
C GLY A 207 -3.93 -15.40 15.92
N SER A 208 -4.59 -16.51 15.68
CA SER A 208 -4.43 -17.32 14.46
C SER A 208 -5.30 -16.87 13.28
N LEU A 209 -6.01 -15.74 13.41
CA LEU A 209 -6.88 -15.25 12.36
C LEU A 209 -6.06 -14.92 11.10
N LYS A 210 -6.50 -15.45 9.97
CA LYS A 210 -5.91 -15.19 8.65
C LYS A 210 -6.57 -13.97 8.05
N LEU A 211 -5.76 -12.98 7.70
CA LEU A 211 -6.21 -11.76 7.04
C LEU A 211 -5.72 -11.76 5.59
N ASP A 212 -6.64 -11.60 4.66
CA ASP A 212 -6.45 -11.28 3.24
C ASP A 212 -7.74 -10.56 2.80
N HIS A 213 -8.03 -9.40 3.44
CA HIS A 213 -9.32 -8.75 3.36
C HIS A 213 -9.18 -7.24 3.18
N ALA A 214 -9.97 -6.68 2.27
CA ALA A 214 -10.11 -5.24 2.13
C ALA A 214 -11.23 -4.72 3.03
N PHE A 215 -10.93 -3.65 3.75
CA PHE A 215 -11.86 -2.91 4.62
C PHE A 215 -12.20 -1.56 4.00
N THR A 216 -13.42 -1.09 4.24
CA THR A 216 -13.90 0.23 3.81
C THR A 216 -14.86 0.82 4.84
N ASP A 217 -15.49 1.94 4.51
CA ASP A 217 -16.32 2.73 5.44
C ASP A 217 -15.52 3.07 6.70
N LEU A 218 -14.33 3.65 6.45
CA LEU A 218 -13.34 3.90 7.48
C LEU A 218 -13.79 5.02 8.41
N GLU A 219 -13.83 4.73 9.71
CA GLU A 219 -13.98 5.76 10.74
C GLU A 219 -12.74 6.67 10.73
N ARG A 220 -12.99 7.98 10.81
CA ARG A 220 -11.94 8.98 10.79
C ARG A 220 -11.95 9.78 12.07
N ASP A 221 -10.75 10.12 12.53
CA ASP A 221 -10.57 10.99 13.70
C ASP A 221 -10.92 12.46 13.39
N ALA A 222 -10.72 13.32 14.37
CA ALA A 222 -11.01 14.76 14.26
C ALA A 222 -10.16 15.46 13.17
N ASP A 223 -9.00 14.87 12.82
CA ASP A 223 -8.11 15.37 11.78
C ASP A 223 -8.50 14.85 10.39
N GLY A 224 -9.57 14.06 10.29
CA GLY A 224 -10.05 13.45 9.05
C GLY A 224 -9.25 12.23 8.61
N LEU A 225 -8.38 11.70 9.46
CA LEU A 225 -7.52 10.56 9.16
C LEU A 225 -8.11 9.26 9.69
N ALA A 226 -7.99 8.18 8.92
CA ALA A 226 -8.28 6.83 9.38
C ALA A 226 -6.97 6.14 9.78
N ARG A 227 -6.94 5.45 10.94
CA ARG A 227 -5.72 4.88 11.50
C ARG A 227 -5.88 3.40 11.79
N VAL A 228 -4.89 2.62 11.33
CA VAL A 228 -4.67 1.25 11.78
C VAL A 228 -3.59 1.27 12.84
N GLU A 229 -3.84 0.66 13.99
CA GLU A 229 -2.83 0.54 15.05
C GLU A 229 -2.45 -0.92 15.28
N LEU A 230 -1.15 -1.17 15.37
CA LEU A 230 -0.56 -2.44 15.76
C LEU A 230 0.24 -2.22 17.04
N ARG A 231 -0.07 -2.99 18.10
CA ARG A 231 0.57 -2.84 19.42
C ARG A 231 1.12 -4.15 19.95
N ASP A 232 2.26 -4.07 20.59
CA ASP A 232 2.82 -5.11 21.46
C ASP A 232 2.65 -4.65 22.92
N SER A 233 1.73 -5.28 23.65
CA SER A 233 1.47 -4.93 25.05
C SER A 233 2.63 -5.26 25.98
N ASP A 234 3.39 -6.31 25.67
CA ASP A 234 4.48 -6.79 26.54
C ASP A 234 5.70 -5.86 26.46
N ARG A 235 5.88 -5.19 25.32
CA ARG A 235 6.98 -4.26 25.07
C ARG A 235 6.58 -2.79 25.13
N GLU A 236 5.30 -2.51 25.37
CA GLU A 236 4.70 -1.17 25.36
C GLU A 236 5.04 -0.38 24.08
N THR A 237 5.05 -1.08 22.94
CA THR A 237 5.37 -0.49 21.66
C THR A 237 4.18 -0.51 20.72
N LYS A 238 4.09 0.51 19.88
CA LYS A 238 3.06 0.57 18.83
C LYS A 238 3.59 1.23 17.56
N VAL A 239 2.98 0.86 16.44
CA VAL A 239 3.09 1.53 15.15
C VAL A 239 1.69 1.79 14.63
N SER A 240 1.47 2.93 14.00
CA SER A 240 0.22 3.22 13.33
C SER A 240 0.46 3.62 11.87
N LEU A 241 -0.41 3.11 10.98
CA LEU A 241 -0.53 3.60 9.62
C LEU A 241 -1.80 4.43 9.53
N TRP A 242 -1.69 5.63 8.97
CA TRP A 242 -2.81 6.51 8.75
C TRP A 242 -2.98 6.84 7.27
N VAL A 243 -4.22 7.11 6.88
CA VAL A 243 -4.60 7.48 5.51
C VAL A 243 -5.53 8.69 5.51
N ASP A 244 -5.35 9.57 4.52
CA ASP A 244 -6.29 10.66 4.25
C ASP A 244 -7.57 10.17 3.53
N GLN A 245 -8.46 11.08 3.18
CA GLN A 245 -9.74 10.77 2.53
C GLN A 245 -9.58 10.16 1.13
N SER A 246 -8.42 10.32 0.49
CA SER A 246 -8.13 9.78 -0.84
C SER A 246 -7.99 8.26 -0.84
N TYR A 247 -7.80 7.66 0.33
CA TYR A 247 -7.69 6.21 0.51
C TYR A 247 -8.89 5.68 1.34
N PRO A 248 -10.03 5.39 0.69
CA PRO A 248 -11.22 4.87 1.39
C PRO A 248 -11.17 3.36 1.66
N TYR A 249 -10.12 2.67 1.20
CA TYR A 249 -9.93 1.23 1.42
C TYR A 249 -8.58 0.95 2.07
N LEU A 250 -8.56 -0.10 2.90
CA LEU A 250 -7.36 -0.66 3.52
C LEU A 250 -7.37 -2.17 3.29
N MET A 251 -6.34 -2.72 2.63
CA MET A 251 -6.15 -4.15 2.56
C MET A 251 -5.26 -4.60 3.71
N LEU A 252 -5.68 -5.62 4.43
CA LEU A 252 -4.88 -6.26 5.47
C LEU A 252 -4.51 -7.68 5.04
N PHE A 253 -3.21 -7.98 5.11
CA PHE A 253 -2.69 -9.30 4.74
C PHE A 253 -1.69 -9.79 5.77
N SER A 254 -1.99 -10.93 6.39
CA SER A 254 -1.18 -11.53 7.47
C SER A 254 -0.02 -12.41 6.99
N GLY A 255 0.13 -12.60 5.67
CA GLY A 255 1.27 -13.31 5.09
C GLY A 255 1.26 -14.83 5.29
N ASP A 256 0.11 -15.43 5.60
CA ASP A 256 0.00 -16.88 5.87
C ASP A 256 0.55 -17.80 4.76
N PRO A 257 0.38 -17.49 3.45
CA PRO A 257 0.92 -18.34 2.40
C PRO A 257 2.41 -18.09 2.07
N LEU A 258 3.07 -17.15 2.77
CA LEU A 258 4.46 -16.78 2.47
C LEU A 258 5.43 -17.67 3.25
N PRO A 259 6.15 -18.62 2.61
CA PRO A 259 6.89 -19.66 3.33
C PRO A 259 8.02 -19.10 4.21
N ASP A 260 8.76 -18.08 3.72
CA ASP A 260 9.96 -17.58 4.41
C ASP A 260 9.68 -16.49 5.44
N VAL A 261 8.47 -15.91 5.39
CA VAL A 261 8.10 -14.72 6.18
C VAL A 261 6.68 -14.82 6.71
N GLN A 262 6.19 -16.06 6.83
CA GLN A 262 4.83 -16.34 7.28
C GLN A 262 4.54 -15.62 8.61
N ARG A 263 3.49 -14.79 8.61
CA ARG A 263 2.99 -14.05 9.78
C ARG A 263 4.05 -13.25 10.56
N ARG A 264 5.19 -12.92 9.93
CA ARG A 264 6.25 -12.12 10.57
C ARG A 264 5.84 -10.65 10.72
N SER A 265 5.02 -10.17 9.82
CA SER A 265 4.58 -8.78 9.73
C SER A 265 3.17 -8.70 9.16
N LEU A 266 2.49 -7.58 9.34
CA LEU A 266 1.16 -7.31 8.83
C LEU A 266 1.23 -6.30 7.69
N ALA A 267 0.86 -6.72 6.47
CA ALA A 267 0.65 -5.74 5.42
C ALA A 267 -0.62 -4.94 5.71
N VAL A 268 -0.50 -3.62 5.64
CA VAL A 268 -1.60 -2.66 5.75
C VAL A 268 -1.51 -1.75 4.53
N GLU A 269 -2.33 -2.02 3.54
CA GLU A 269 -2.22 -1.41 2.22
C GLU A 269 -3.26 -0.29 2.05
N PRO A 270 -2.86 0.99 2.02
CA PRO A 270 -3.73 2.06 1.54
C PRO A 270 -4.16 1.79 0.09
N MET A 271 -5.45 1.93 -0.22
CA MET A 271 -5.96 1.79 -1.57
C MET A 271 -7.02 2.85 -1.87
N THR A 272 -6.95 3.47 -3.06
CA THR A 272 -7.94 4.44 -3.53
C THR A 272 -9.22 3.78 -4.04
N CYS A 273 -9.12 2.53 -4.45
CA CYS A 273 -10.23 1.74 -4.97
C CYS A 273 -10.08 0.27 -4.56
N PRO A 274 -11.18 -0.51 -4.54
CA PRO A 274 -11.13 -1.91 -4.13
C PRO A 274 -10.47 -2.80 -5.20
N PRO A 275 -10.15 -4.07 -4.88
CA PRO A 275 -9.79 -5.05 -5.88
C PRO A 275 -10.83 -5.12 -7.00
N ASN A 276 -10.39 -5.33 -8.23
CA ASN A 276 -11.21 -5.43 -9.44
C ASN A 276 -11.88 -4.13 -9.92
N ALA A 277 -11.51 -2.98 -9.37
CA ALA A 277 -12.11 -1.68 -9.67
C ALA A 277 -12.06 -1.30 -11.16
N PHE A 278 -11.00 -1.64 -11.87
CA PHE A 278 -10.92 -1.39 -13.33
C PHE A 278 -12.00 -2.10 -14.12
N ARG A 279 -12.48 -3.23 -13.62
CA ARG A 279 -13.55 -4.02 -14.26
C ARG A 279 -14.94 -3.62 -13.77
N THR A 280 -15.08 -3.32 -12.48
CA THR A 280 -16.37 -3.02 -11.86
C THR A 280 -16.76 -1.54 -11.95
N GLY A 281 -15.77 -0.66 -12.08
CA GLY A 281 -15.95 0.79 -11.98
C GLY A 281 -16.07 1.30 -10.53
N ASP A 282 -16.04 0.43 -9.53
CA ASP A 282 -16.24 0.81 -8.12
C ASP A 282 -15.09 1.68 -7.63
N ALA A 283 -15.40 2.91 -7.19
CA ALA A 283 -14.44 3.93 -6.75
C ALA A 283 -13.28 4.18 -7.73
N LEU A 284 -13.45 3.85 -9.00
CA LEU A 284 -12.43 4.08 -10.03
C LEU A 284 -12.26 5.57 -10.28
N ILE A 285 -11.02 6.04 -10.15
CA ILE A 285 -10.69 7.44 -10.47
C ILE A 285 -10.60 7.59 -11.98
N ARG A 286 -11.25 8.63 -12.51
CA ARG A 286 -11.17 9.04 -13.90
C ARG A 286 -10.36 10.32 -13.98
N LEU A 287 -9.14 10.24 -14.50
CA LEU A 287 -8.30 11.43 -14.69
C LEU A 287 -8.50 12.00 -16.09
N GLU A 288 -9.10 13.15 -16.16
CA GLU A 288 -9.22 13.92 -17.40
C GLU A 288 -7.84 14.38 -17.89
N PRO A 289 -7.67 14.69 -19.20
CA PRO A 289 -6.42 15.27 -19.68
C PRO A 289 -5.98 16.50 -18.89
N GLY A 290 -4.74 16.48 -18.39
CA GLY A 290 -4.16 17.51 -17.54
C GLY A 290 -4.58 17.44 -16.07
N ALA A 291 -5.56 16.62 -15.69
CA ALA A 291 -5.97 16.46 -14.30
C ALA A 291 -4.96 15.63 -13.50
N SER A 292 -4.91 15.91 -12.19
CA SER A 292 -4.07 15.19 -11.24
C SER A 292 -4.90 14.63 -10.09
N PHE A 293 -4.49 13.47 -9.60
CA PHE A 293 -4.86 12.91 -8.31
C PHE A 293 -3.71 13.15 -7.33
N THR A 294 -4.03 13.42 -6.07
CA THR A 294 -3.06 13.39 -4.96
C THR A 294 -3.69 12.71 -3.76
N GLY A 295 -2.96 11.80 -3.15
CA GLY A 295 -3.37 11.09 -1.94
C GLY A 295 -2.19 10.90 -0.99
N THR A 296 -2.47 10.95 0.32
CA THR A 296 -1.44 10.91 1.36
C THR A 296 -1.73 9.84 2.39
N TRP A 297 -0.69 9.11 2.77
CA TRP A 297 -0.69 8.19 3.88
C TRP A 297 0.62 8.31 4.66
N GLY A 298 0.69 7.71 5.82
CA GLY A 298 1.93 7.76 6.59
C GLY A 298 2.00 6.72 7.67
N ILE A 299 3.21 6.59 8.25
CA ILE A 299 3.49 5.71 9.38
C ILE A 299 4.00 6.58 10.53
N ALA A 300 3.31 6.49 11.66
CA ALA A 300 3.72 7.15 12.90
C ALA A 300 4.15 6.09 13.92
N ARG A 301 5.25 6.41 14.65
CA ARG A 301 5.53 5.68 15.89
C ARG A 301 4.53 6.13 16.95
N GLY A 302 3.95 5.20 17.69
CA GLY A 302 3.23 5.57 18.89
C GLY A 302 4.21 5.90 20.00
N SER A 303 4.02 7.02 20.68
CA SER A 303 4.55 7.15 22.05
C SER A 303 3.90 6.06 22.89
N ALA A 304 4.68 5.38 23.73
CA ALA A 304 4.08 4.68 24.87
C ALA A 304 3.16 5.68 25.57
N ALA A 305 1.95 5.24 25.92
CA ALA A 305 1.02 6.08 26.67
C ALA A 305 1.74 6.51 27.95
N SER A 306 1.90 7.84 28.13
CA SER A 306 2.33 8.42 29.37
C SER A 306 1.27 8.23 30.43
#